data_749ed7e377cea1a69fc86fea6d199163
#
_entry.id   749ed7e377cea1a69fc86fea6d199163
#
_cell.length_a   1.000
_cell.length_b   1.000
_cell.length_c   1.000
_cell.angle_alpha   90.00
_cell.angle_beta   90.00
_cell.angle_gamma   90.00
#
_symmetry.space_group_name_H-M   'P 1'
#
loop_
_entity.id
_entity.type
_entity.pdbx_description
1 polymer ?
#
loop_
_entity_poly.entity_id
_entity_poly.type
_entity_poly.pdbx_seq_one_letter_code
_entity_poly.pdbx_strand_id
1 'polypeptide(L)'
;MTAKGSFITFEGIDGSGKSTQARLLAENLQAQGREVVLTREPGGSPGAEEIRALVLQGEPDRWSAETEILLFTAARRDHLERTILPAIDAGKVVICDRFADSTRMYQGLSRGDLRATVDQLHSLMIGREPDMTILIDMDSDTGLSRALSRQGIEERFETFGADLQAQMRAGFLSLAKEFADRFVVIDGARDIDAVSIDVIQAVHDHLDKS
;
A
#
# COMPACT_ATOMS: atom_id res chain seq x y z
N MET A 1 -9.32 18.03 23.49
CA MET A 1 -8.16 17.34 22.90
C MET A 1 -8.59 16.94 21.49
N THR A 2 -7.90 17.41 20.47
CA THR A 2 -8.13 16.92 19.10
C THR A 2 -7.76 15.44 19.07
N ALA A 3 -8.64 14.59 18.51
CA ALA A 3 -8.33 13.17 18.31
C ALA A 3 -7.01 13.07 17.53
N LYS A 4 -6.14 12.14 17.93
CA LYS A 4 -4.89 11.88 17.22
C LYS A 4 -5.23 11.30 15.84
N GLY A 5 -4.61 11.82 14.78
CA GLY A 5 -4.76 11.25 13.44
C GLY A 5 -4.19 9.83 13.37
N SER A 6 -4.71 9.02 12.46
CA SER A 6 -4.26 7.64 12.25
C SER A 6 -3.82 7.42 10.81
N PHE A 7 -2.78 6.60 10.61
CA PHE A 7 -2.24 6.26 9.30
C PHE A 7 -2.43 4.77 9.01
N ILE A 8 -3.31 4.45 8.08
CA ILE A 8 -3.71 3.09 7.70
C ILE A 8 -3.30 2.83 6.26
N THR A 9 -2.64 1.71 6.00
CA THR A 9 -2.24 1.32 4.64
C THR A 9 -2.93 0.03 4.21
N PHE A 10 -3.11 -0.13 2.90
CA PHE A 10 -3.59 -1.33 2.26
C PHE A 10 -2.48 -1.95 1.42
N GLU A 11 -2.22 -3.22 1.64
CA GLU A 11 -1.19 -3.99 0.95
C GLU A 11 -1.74 -5.31 0.40
N GLY A 12 -0.99 -5.93 -0.51
CA GLY A 12 -1.34 -7.18 -1.17
C GLY A 12 -0.97 -7.18 -2.65
N ILE A 13 -1.13 -8.32 -3.30
CA ILE A 13 -0.83 -8.50 -4.73
C ILE A 13 -1.78 -7.70 -5.63
N ASP A 14 -1.43 -7.57 -6.92
CA ASP A 14 -2.30 -6.91 -7.89
C ASP A 14 -3.58 -7.73 -8.09
N GLY A 15 -4.71 -7.03 -8.26
CA GLY A 15 -6.03 -7.66 -8.34
C GLY A 15 -6.64 -8.10 -7.01
N SER A 16 -5.94 -7.98 -5.85
CA SER A 16 -6.48 -8.42 -4.56
C SER A 16 -7.67 -7.60 -4.05
N GLY A 17 -7.92 -6.42 -4.60
CA GLY A 17 -9.07 -5.58 -4.22
C GLY A 17 -8.75 -4.44 -3.25
N LYS A 18 -7.46 -4.18 -2.97
CA LYS A 18 -7.00 -3.09 -2.08
C LYS A 18 -7.69 -1.76 -2.29
N SER A 19 -7.61 -1.22 -3.51
CA SER A 19 -8.16 0.10 -3.86
C SER A 19 -9.67 0.17 -3.64
N THR A 20 -10.38 -0.93 -3.90
CA THR A 20 -11.83 -1.04 -3.64
C THR A 20 -12.10 -0.96 -2.15
N GLN A 21 -11.39 -1.74 -1.35
CA GLN A 21 -11.58 -1.79 0.10
C GLN A 21 -11.13 -0.49 0.77
N ALA A 22 -10.04 0.13 0.32
CA ALA A 22 -9.61 1.44 0.80
C ALA A 22 -10.68 2.52 0.57
N ARG A 23 -11.32 2.53 -0.60
CA ARG A 23 -12.41 3.46 -0.91
C ARG A 23 -13.66 3.19 -0.05
N LEU A 24 -14.08 1.93 0.08
CA LEU A 24 -15.24 1.57 0.90
C LEU A 24 -15.03 1.92 2.39
N LEU A 25 -13.83 1.70 2.91
CA LEU A 25 -13.46 2.13 4.25
C LEU A 25 -13.53 3.65 4.41
N ALA A 26 -13.00 4.40 3.45
CA ALA A 26 -13.03 5.86 3.47
C ALA A 26 -14.48 6.39 3.49
N GLU A 27 -15.35 5.85 2.64
CA GLU A 27 -16.77 6.19 2.57
C GLU A 27 -17.49 5.88 3.90
N ASN A 28 -17.20 4.73 4.52
CA ASN A 28 -17.79 4.34 5.80
C ASN A 28 -17.37 5.30 6.93
N LEU A 29 -16.08 5.60 7.06
CA LEU A 29 -15.59 6.49 8.09
C LEU A 29 -16.10 7.94 7.90
N GLN A 30 -16.20 8.41 6.66
CA GLN A 30 -16.79 9.71 6.33
C GLN A 30 -18.27 9.79 6.69
N ALA A 31 -19.03 8.72 6.42
CA ALA A 31 -20.44 8.63 6.81
C ALA A 31 -20.64 8.70 8.34
N GLN A 32 -19.63 8.32 9.11
CA GLN A 32 -19.60 8.42 10.58
C GLN A 32 -19.07 9.78 11.08
N GLY A 33 -18.82 10.73 10.16
CA GLY A 33 -18.36 12.09 10.49
C GLY A 33 -16.85 12.20 10.75
N ARG A 34 -16.04 11.18 10.43
CA ARG A 34 -14.58 11.28 10.52
C ARG A 34 -14.01 12.03 9.30
N GLU A 35 -13.02 12.87 9.52
CA GLU A 35 -12.24 13.45 8.44
C GLU A 35 -11.24 12.42 7.90
N VAL A 36 -11.34 12.10 6.60
CA VAL A 36 -10.52 11.06 5.95
C VAL A 36 -9.78 11.65 4.76
N VAL A 37 -8.50 11.29 4.65
CA VAL A 37 -7.70 11.49 3.44
C VAL A 37 -7.45 10.14 2.80
N LEU A 38 -8.05 9.89 1.64
CA LEU A 38 -7.79 8.71 0.82
C LEU A 38 -6.71 9.04 -0.21
N THR A 39 -5.63 8.28 -0.22
CA THR A 39 -4.47 8.50 -1.10
C THR A 39 -3.85 7.18 -1.55
N ARG A 40 -2.78 7.23 -2.36
CA ARG A 40 -2.10 6.04 -2.88
C ARG A 40 -0.62 6.27 -3.14
N GLU A 41 0.16 5.20 -3.24
CA GLU A 41 1.54 5.22 -3.70
C GLU A 41 1.80 4.27 -4.90
N PRO A 42 2.75 4.62 -5.77
CA PRO A 42 3.40 5.93 -5.84
C PRO A 42 2.41 7.02 -6.27
N GLY A 43 2.57 8.24 -5.77
CA GLY A 43 1.68 9.37 -6.04
C GLY A 43 1.18 10.05 -4.76
N GLY A 44 0.04 10.75 -4.86
CA GLY A 44 -0.65 11.37 -3.71
C GLY A 44 -0.17 12.77 -3.36
N SER A 45 0.80 13.33 -4.09
CA SER A 45 1.23 14.72 -4.03
C SER A 45 1.81 15.16 -5.38
N PRO A 46 1.90 16.45 -5.69
CA PRO A 46 2.33 16.89 -7.03
C PRO A 46 3.67 16.30 -7.46
N GLY A 47 4.71 16.37 -6.64
CA GLY A 47 6.02 15.79 -6.98
C GLY A 47 6.00 14.26 -7.05
N ALA A 48 5.23 13.61 -6.18
CA ALA A 48 5.08 12.16 -6.23
C ALA A 48 4.35 11.68 -7.49
N GLU A 49 3.38 12.45 -8.02
CA GLU A 49 2.71 12.12 -9.30
C GLU A 49 3.66 12.24 -10.50
N GLU A 50 4.57 13.23 -10.50
CA GLU A 50 5.61 13.32 -11.52
C GLU A 50 6.53 12.10 -11.50
N ILE A 51 6.98 11.68 -10.32
CA ILE A 51 7.80 10.49 -10.16
C ILE A 51 7.02 9.22 -10.52
N ARG A 52 5.71 9.15 -10.17
CA ARG A 52 4.84 8.04 -10.58
C ARG A 52 4.90 7.81 -12.09
N ALA A 53 4.79 8.87 -12.89
CA ALA A 53 4.90 8.77 -14.34
C ALA A 53 6.25 8.17 -14.78
N LEU A 54 7.34 8.49 -14.08
CA LEU A 54 8.66 7.94 -14.38
C LEU A 54 8.77 6.44 -14.06
N VAL A 55 8.20 5.98 -12.95
CA VAL A 55 8.37 4.59 -12.48
C VAL A 55 7.37 3.62 -13.08
N LEU A 56 6.17 4.06 -13.48
CA LEU A 56 5.13 3.19 -14.00
C LEU A 56 5.09 3.11 -15.54
N GLN A 57 5.72 4.05 -16.24
CA GLN A 57 5.72 4.11 -17.70
C GLN A 57 7.05 3.67 -18.30
N GLY A 58 6.98 3.12 -19.51
CA GLY A 58 8.16 2.69 -20.29
C GLY A 58 8.47 1.21 -20.19
N GLU A 59 9.62 0.81 -20.71
CA GLU A 59 10.03 -0.60 -20.77
C GLU A 59 10.29 -1.17 -19.35
N PRO A 60 10.07 -2.49 -19.14
CA PRO A 60 10.26 -3.13 -17.84
C PRO A 60 11.66 -2.97 -17.23
N ASP A 61 12.69 -2.87 -18.09
CA ASP A 61 14.10 -2.74 -17.71
C ASP A 61 14.63 -1.30 -17.75
N ARG A 62 13.73 -0.30 -17.86
CA ARG A 62 14.10 1.12 -17.91
C ARG A 62 15.01 1.56 -16.77
N TRP A 63 14.78 1.02 -15.58
CA TRP A 63 15.51 1.36 -14.36
C TRP A 63 16.13 0.13 -13.70
N SER A 64 17.33 0.26 -13.12
CA SER A 64 17.84 -0.74 -12.19
C SER A 64 16.96 -0.80 -10.93
N ALA A 65 17.01 -1.89 -10.21
CA ALA A 65 16.24 -2.04 -8.96
C ALA A 65 16.61 -0.95 -7.95
N GLU A 66 17.91 -0.60 -7.85
CA GLU A 66 18.39 0.46 -6.95
C GLU A 66 17.86 1.84 -7.37
N THR A 67 17.82 2.14 -8.67
CA THR A 67 17.23 3.39 -9.17
C THR A 67 15.73 3.45 -8.86
N GLU A 68 15.01 2.35 -9.02
CA GLU A 68 13.59 2.29 -8.62
C GLU A 68 13.40 2.54 -7.13
N ILE A 69 14.20 1.91 -6.26
CA ILE A 69 14.15 2.14 -4.82
C ILE A 69 14.33 3.63 -4.49
N LEU A 70 15.27 4.31 -5.13
CA LEU A 70 15.50 5.74 -4.93
C LEU A 70 14.30 6.58 -5.41
N LEU A 71 13.72 6.27 -6.56
CA LEU A 71 12.57 6.97 -7.12
C LEU A 71 11.32 6.76 -6.24
N PHE A 72 11.03 5.52 -5.83
CA PHE A 72 9.92 5.24 -4.91
C PHE A 72 10.12 5.92 -3.54
N THR A 73 11.36 5.96 -3.04
CA THR A 73 11.67 6.65 -1.78
C THR A 73 11.46 8.16 -1.92
N ALA A 74 11.90 8.77 -3.02
CA ALA A 74 11.70 10.20 -3.29
C ALA A 74 10.21 10.55 -3.41
N ALA A 75 9.42 9.76 -4.15
CA ALA A 75 7.98 9.96 -4.27
C ALA A 75 7.30 9.86 -2.90
N ARG A 76 7.65 8.84 -2.11
CA ARG A 76 7.11 8.65 -0.75
C ARG A 76 7.48 9.80 0.17
N ARG A 77 8.68 10.34 0.08
CA ARG A 77 9.10 11.48 0.89
C ARG A 77 8.27 12.73 0.59
N ASP A 78 8.05 13.07 -0.68
CA ASP A 78 7.20 14.21 -1.07
C ASP A 78 5.74 14.00 -0.63
N HIS A 79 5.21 12.78 -0.81
CA HIS A 79 3.87 12.40 -0.38
C HIS A 79 3.70 12.49 1.14
N LEU A 80 4.67 11.99 1.91
CA LEU A 80 4.68 12.05 3.36
C LEU A 80 4.62 13.49 3.87
N GLU A 81 5.49 14.36 3.34
CA GLU A 81 5.61 15.76 3.78
C GLU A 81 4.40 16.61 3.40
N ARG A 82 3.85 16.39 2.21
CA ARG A 82 2.81 17.27 1.66
C ARG A 82 1.40 16.82 1.95
N THR A 83 1.19 15.54 2.19
CA THR A 83 -0.15 14.96 2.32
C THR A 83 -0.34 14.20 3.63
N ILE A 84 0.52 13.21 3.92
CA ILE A 84 0.29 12.28 5.02
C ILE A 84 0.47 12.97 6.37
N LEU A 85 1.65 13.54 6.64
CA LEU A 85 1.93 14.16 7.95
C LEU A 85 1.00 15.33 8.26
N PRO A 86 0.75 16.28 7.34
CA PRO A 86 -0.20 17.36 7.61
C PRO A 86 -1.62 16.88 7.93
N ALA A 87 -2.07 15.79 7.29
CA ALA A 87 -3.38 15.21 7.57
C ALA A 87 -3.43 14.55 8.96
N ILE A 88 -2.40 13.80 9.33
CA ILE A 88 -2.27 13.17 10.66
C ILE A 88 -2.22 14.25 11.74
N ASP A 89 -1.42 15.30 11.54
CA ASP A 89 -1.29 16.41 12.49
C ASP A 89 -2.61 17.20 12.66
N ALA A 90 -3.44 17.21 11.62
CA ALA A 90 -4.80 17.76 11.68
C ALA A 90 -5.84 16.80 12.31
N GLY A 91 -5.43 15.64 12.82
CA GLY A 91 -6.31 14.66 13.46
C GLY A 91 -7.14 13.81 12.50
N LYS A 92 -6.79 13.78 11.19
CA LYS A 92 -7.51 13.03 10.17
C LYS A 92 -7.06 11.57 10.12
N VAL A 93 -7.93 10.70 9.62
CA VAL A 93 -7.56 9.32 9.24
C VAL A 93 -7.01 9.33 7.82
N VAL A 94 -5.75 8.94 7.66
CA VAL A 94 -5.13 8.77 6.35
C VAL A 94 -5.22 7.31 5.93
N ILE A 95 -5.82 7.03 4.78
CA ILE A 95 -5.91 5.71 4.16
C ILE A 95 -5.08 5.75 2.88
N CYS A 96 -4.05 4.91 2.80
CA CYS A 96 -3.15 4.86 1.65
C CYS A 96 -3.16 3.48 0.99
N ASP A 97 -3.49 3.43 -0.30
CA ASP A 97 -3.36 2.23 -1.12
C ASP A 97 -1.88 2.07 -1.51
N ARG A 98 -1.21 1.11 -0.91
CA ARG A 98 0.23 0.85 -0.91
C ARG A 98 1.07 1.88 -0.12
N PHE A 99 2.16 1.37 0.46
CA PHE A 99 3.19 2.17 1.11
C PHE A 99 4.54 1.45 1.06
N ALA A 100 5.37 1.58 2.09
CA ALA A 100 6.72 1.03 2.16
C ALA A 100 6.78 -0.50 2.00
N ASP A 101 5.76 -1.22 2.45
CA ASP A 101 5.72 -2.68 2.37
C ASP A 101 5.64 -3.17 0.91
N SER A 102 4.97 -2.43 0.02
CA SER A 102 5.06 -2.69 -1.42
C SER A 102 6.49 -2.57 -1.95
N THR A 103 7.26 -1.54 -1.56
CA THR A 103 8.65 -1.40 -1.99
C THR A 103 9.55 -2.51 -1.44
N ARG A 104 9.32 -2.92 -0.18
CA ARG A 104 10.00 -4.08 0.43
C ARG A 104 9.82 -5.34 -0.41
N MET A 105 8.63 -5.52 -1.01
CA MET A 105 8.32 -6.68 -1.84
C MET A 105 8.80 -6.52 -3.28
N TYR A 106 8.31 -5.49 -3.98
CA TYR A 106 8.54 -5.35 -5.41
C TYR A 106 10.01 -5.04 -5.75
N GLN A 107 10.67 -4.15 -5.06
CA GLN A 107 12.06 -3.81 -5.31
C GLN A 107 13.03 -4.57 -4.40
N GLY A 108 12.63 -4.83 -3.15
CA GLY A 108 13.49 -5.45 -2.16
C GLY A 108 13.65 -6.95 -2.33
N LEU A 109 12.59 -7.67 -2.70
CA LEU A 109 12.58 -9.12 -2.80
C LEU A 109 12.64 -9.64 -4.23
N SER A 110 11.86 -9.07 -5.16
CA SER A 110 11.69 -9.65 -6.49
C SER A 110 12.81 -9.35 -7.47
N ARG A 111 13.59 -8.31 -7.23
CA ARG A 111 14.65 -7.86 -8.15
C ARG A 111 16.06 -8.00 -7.58
N GLY A 112 16.22 -8.86 -6.58
CA GLY A 112 17.47 -9.12 -5.87
C GLY A 112 17.29 -9.12 -4.36
N ASP A 113 18.35 -9.36 -3.61
CA ASP A 113 18.34 -9.26 -2.15
C ASP A 113 18.63 -7.81 -1.70
N LEU A 114 17.68 -6.91 -1.98
CA LEU A 114 17.79 -5.48 -1.69
C LEU A 114 16.91 -5.06 -0.50
N ARG A 115 16.29 -6.01 0.21
CA ARG A 115 15.42 -5.73 1.35
C ARG A 115 16.10 -4.83 2.40
N ALA A 116 17.35 -5.14 2.76
CA ALA A 116 18.10 -4.36 3.73
C ALA A 116 18.33 -2.91 3.26
N THR A 117 18.57 -2.70 1.96
CA THR A 117 18.71 -1.37 1.37
C THR A 117 17.41 -0.57 1.45
N VAL A 118 16.27 -1.21 1.15
CA VAL A 118 14.95 -0.58 1.29
C VAL A 118 14.69 -0.16 2.72
N ASP A 119 14.94 -1.03 3.69
CA ASP A 119 14.70 -0.74 5.11
C ASP A 119 15.61 0.36 5.64
N GLN A 120 16.89 0.39 5.24
CA GLN A 120 17.82 1.46 5.60
C GLN A 120 17.38 2.82 5.03
N LEU A 121 17.01 2.88 3.75
CA LEU A 121 16.51 4.10 3.13
C LEU A 121 15.18 4.53 3.74
N HIS A 122 14.28 3.61 4.02
CA HIS A 122 13.03 3.91 4.71
C HIS A 122 13.30 4.52 6.09
N SER A 123 14.15 3.91 6.90
CA SER A 123 14.51 4.42 8.23
C SER A 123 15.14 5.81 8.16
N LEU A 124 16.04 6.04 7.20
CA LEU A 124 16.80 7.28 7.08
C LEU A 124 15.96 8.44 6.50
N MET A 125 15.15 8.15 5.47
CA MET A 125 14.51 9.20 4.66
C MET A 125 13.01 9.37 4.97
N ILE A 126 12.34 8.34 5.48
CA ILE A 126 10.90 8.33 5.76
C ILE A 126 10.63 8.34 7.26
N GLY A 127 11.17 7.35 7.99
CA GLY A 127 11.07 7.29 9.46
C GLY A 127 9.66 7.14 10.01
N ARG A 128 8.66 6.83 9.17
CA ARG A 128 7.25 6.66 9.55
C ARG A 128 6.71 5.34 9.03
N GLU A 129 6.34 4.46 9.95
CA GLU A 129 5.55 3.25 9.65
C GLU A 129 4.06 3.55 9.78
N PRO A 130 3.18 2.81 9.09
CA PRO A 130 1.74 2.88 9.33
C PRO A 130 1.38 2.47 10.76
N ASP A 131 0.32 3.05 11.32
CA ASP A 131 -0.24 2.61 12.58
C ASP A 131 -0.94 1.25 12.43
N MET A 132 -1.50 1.01 11.22
CA MET A 132 -2.11 -0.27 10.84
C MET A 132 -1.90 -0.54 9.36
N THR A 133 -1.60 -1.78 9.01
CA THR A 133 -1.55 -2.26 7.61
C THR A 133 -2.57 -3.38 7.41
N ILE A 134 -3.48 -3.18 6.49
CA ILE A 134 -4.46 -4.19 6.06
C ILE A 134 -3.89 -4.92 4.85
N LEU A 135 -3.56 -6.19 5.03
CA LEU A 135 -3.15 -7.07 3.95
C LEU A 135 -4.38 -7.80 3.39
N ILE A 136 -4.78 -7.44 2.17
CA ILE A 136 -5.82 -8.21 1.47
C ILE A 136 -5.14 -9.40 0.79
N ASP A 137 -5.24 -10.57 1.44
CA ASP A 137 -4.66 -11.81 0.92
C ASP A 137 -5.57 -12.43 -0.13
N MET A 138 -5.00 -12.81 -1.25
CA MET A 138 -5.69 -13.43 -2.36
C MET A 138 -4.80 -14.46 -3.04
N ASP A 139 -5.42 -15.51 -3.55
CA ASP A 139 -4.74 -16.46 -4.42
C ASP A 139 -4.14 -15.77 -5.65
N SER A 140 -2.90 -16.15 -6.01
CA SER A 140 -2.13 -15.48 -7.06
C SER A 140 -2.79 -15.58 -8.44
N ASP A 141 -3.42 -16.71 -8.78
CA ASP A 141 -4.05 -16.91 -10.08
C ASP A 141 -5.32 -16.07 -10.19
N THR A 142 -6.08 -16.01 -9.10
CA THR A 142 -7.29 -15.17 -9.01
C THR A 142 -6.92 -13.69 -9.08
N GLY A 143 -5.87 -13.26 -8.35
CA GLY A 143 -5.36 -11.88 -8.39
C GLY A 143 -4.92 -11.49 -9.79
N LEU A 144 -4.08 -12.32 -10.42
CA LEU A 144 -3.58 -12.07 -11.78
C LEU A 144 -4.73 -11.98 -12.79
N SER A 145 -5.71 -12.89 -12.74
CA SER A 145 -6.88 -12.85 -13.62
C SER A 145 -7.67 -11.55 -13.47
N ARG A 146 -7.87 -11.08 -12.24
CA ARG A 146 -8.54 -9.80 -11.96
C ARG A 146 -7.72 -8.59 -12.39
N ALA A 147 -6.38 -8.63 -12.23
CA ALA A 147 -5.49 -7.55 -12.67
C ALA A 147 -5.54 -7.41 -14.20
N LEU A 148 -5.36 -8.51 -14.94
CA LEU A 148 -5.41 -8.52 -16.41
C LEU A 148 -6.77 -8.13 -17.00
N SER A 149 -7.88 -8.33 -16.28
CA SER A 149 -9.22 -7.93 -16.74
C SER A 149 -9.45 -6.41 -16.65
N ARG A 150 -8.61 -5.68 -15.90
CA ARG A 150 -8.66 -4.22 -15.81
C ARG A 150 -7.78 -3.67 -16.93
N GLN A 151 -8.39 -3.08 -17.95
CA GLN A 151 -7.68 -2.33 -19.00
C GLN A 151 -7.07 -1.06 -18.36
N GLY A 152 -5.85 -1.17 -17.80
CA GLY A 152 -5.15 -0.09 -17.13
C GLY A 152 -3.80 0.21 -17.79
N ILE A 153 -3.35 1.47 -17.66
CA ILE A 153 -2.09 2.00 -18.25
C ILE A 153 -0.85 1.61 -17.39
N GLU A 154 -1.01 0.85 -16.32
CA GLU A 154 0.06 0.48 -15.38
C GLU A 154 0.79 -0.81 -15.81
N GLU A 155 1.09 -0.93 -17.12
CA GLU A 155 1.55 -2.15 -17.77
C GLU A 155 2.89 -2.71 -17.24
N ARG A 156 3.74 -1.86 -16.66
CA ARG A 156 5.14 -2.23 -16.36
C ARG A 156 5.28 -3.30 -15.28
N PHE A 157 4.40 -3.32 -14.28
CA PHE A 157 4.41 -4.29 -13.19
C PHE A 157 3.35 -5.39 -13.33
N GLU A 158 2.34 -5.20 -14.17
CA GLU A 158 1.28 -6.18 -14.43
C GLU A 158 1.72 -7.34 -15.34
N THR A 159 2.83 -7.17 -16.09
CA THR A 159 3.39 -8.20 -16.99
C THR A 159 4.17 -9.31 -16.27
N PHE A 160 4.35 -9.21 -14.97
CA PHE A 160 5.01 -10.23 -14.18
C PHE A 160 4.10 -11.46 -14.00
N GLY A 161 4.57 -12.63 -14.48
CA GLY A 161 3.81 -13.87 -14.50
C GLY A 161 3.35 -14.40 -13.14
N ALA A 162 2.58 -15.49 -13.16
CA ALA A 162 1.97 -16.10 -11.96
C ALA A 162 2.98 -16.45 -10.85
N ASP A 163 4.20 -16.85 -11.22
CA ASP A 163 5.25 -17.20 -10.26
C ASP A 163 5.67 -15.99 -9.39
N LEU A 164 5.77 -14.80 -10.00
CA LEU A 164 6.10 -13.61 -9.24
C LEU A 164 4.95 -13.19 -8.32
N GLN A 165 3.70 -13.30 -8.78
CA GLN A 165 2.54 -13.00 -7.93
C GLN A 165 2.48 -13.94 -6.72
N ALA A 166 2.80 -15.23 -6.90
CA ALA A 166 2.89 -16.18 -5.79
C ALA A 166 4.03 -15.83 -4.82
N GLN A 167 5.20 -15.43 -5.34
CA GLN A 167 6.32 -14.95 -4.53
C GLN A 167 5.95 -13.68 -3.76
N MET A 168 5.28 -12.73 -4.39
CA MET A 168 4.81 -11.50 -3.75
C MET A 168 3.82 -11.80 -2.62
N ARG A 169 2.83 -12.67 -2.86
CA ARG A 169 1.89 -13.11 -1.82
C ARG A 169 2.61 -13.71 -0.62
N ALA A 170 3.53 -14.66 -0.87
CA ALA A 170 4.32 -15.28 0.20
C ALA A 170 5.14 -14.24 0.97
N GLY A 171 5.73 -13.28 0.27
CA GLY A 171 6.47 -12.17 0.86
C GLY A 171 5.59 -11.27 1.74
N PHE A 172 4.42 -10.86 1.28
CA PHE A 172 3.48 -10.07 2.09
C PHE A 172 3.02 -10.83 3.35
N LEU A 173 2.74 -12.14 3.24
CA LEU A 173 2.39 -12.96 4.40
C LEU A 173 3.57 -13.11 5.38
N SER A 174 4.81 -13.11 4.89
CA SER A 174 6.01 -13.07 5.74
C SER A 174 6.15 -11.73 6.46
N LEU A 175 5.93 -10.61 5.77
CA LEU A 175 5.90 -9.28 6.39
C LEU A 175 4.82 -9.16 7.46
N ALA A 176 3.64 -9.73 7.21
CA ALA A 176 2.55 -9.73 8.20
C ALA A 176 2.91 -10.48 9.48
N LYS A 177 3.77 -11.50 9.40
CA LYS A 177 4.32 -12.20 10.60
C LYS A 177 5.44 -11.39 11.26
N GLU A 178 6.30 -10.75 10.46
CA GLU A 178 7.42 -9.94 10.95
C GLU A 178 6.91 -8.68 11.69
N PHE A 179 5.86 -8.04 11.18
CA PHE A 179 5.25 -6.83 11.74
C PHE A 179 3.85 -7.10 12.30
N ALA A 180 3.69 -8.19 13.04
CA ALA A 180 2.39 -8.66 13.53
C ALA A 180 1.63 -7.62 14.37
N ASP A 181 2.34 -6.69 15.01
CA ASP A 181 1.74 -5.65 15.85
C ASP A 181 0.94 -4.62 15.04
N ARG A 182 1.24 -4.45 13.74
CA ARG A 182 0.56 -3.49 12.88
C ARG A 182 -0.18 -4.11 11.69
N PHE A 183 0.05 -5.41 11.39
CA PHE A 183 -0.61 -6.07 10.27
C PHE A 183 -1.89 -6.79 10.67
N VAL A 184 -2.92 -6.62 9.85
CA VAL A 184 -4.14 -7.45 9.87
C VAL A 184 -4.32 -8.07 8.50
N VAL A 185 -4.37 -9.41 8.46
CA VAL A 185 -4.57 -10.18 7.22
C VAL A 185 -6.05 -10.48 7.05
N ILE A 186 -6.60 -10.10 5.89
CA ILE A 186 -8.01 -10.29 5.54
C ILE A 186 -8.09 -11.12 4.25
N ASP A 187 -8.89 -12.18 4.28
CA ASP A 187 -9.17 -13.04 3.12
C ASP A 187 -9.96 -12.26 2.06
N GLY A 188 -9.28 -11.91 0.95
CA GLY A 188 -9.84 -11.18 -0.19
C GLY A 188 -10.54 -12.05 -1.24
N ALA A 189 -10.59 -13.38 -1.05
CA ALA A 189 -11.24 -14.31 -2.00
C ALA A 189 -12.77 -14.31 -1.88
N ARG A 190 -13.31 -13.66 -0.87
CA ARG A 190 -14.75 -13.56 -0.59
C ARG A 190 -15.42 -12.41 -1.36
N ASP A 191 -16.73 -12.28 -1.20
CA ASP A 191 -17.50 -11.17 -1.76
C ASP A 191 -17.02 -9.82 -1.21
N ILE A 192 -17.10 -8.77 -2.05
CA ILE A 192 -16.59 -7.43 -1.73
C ILE A 192 -17.18 -6.91 -0.42
N ASP A 193 -18.48 -7.10 -0.20
CA ASP A 193 -19.16 -6.63 1.00
C ASP A 193 -18.71 -7.38 2.25
N ALA A 194 -18.49 -8.70 2.15
CA ALA A 194 -17.99 -9.51 3.26
C ALA A 194 -16.57 -9.12 3.66
N VAL A 195 -15.70 -8.84 2.69
CA VAL A 195 -14.35 -8.32 2.93
C VAL A 195 -14.43 -6.94 3.57
N SER A 196 -15.34 -6.07 3.08
CA SER A 196 -15.52 -4.72 3.60
C SER A 196 -15.95 -4.71 5.07
N ILE A 197 -16.83 -5.62 5.47
CA ILE A 197 -17.25 -5.74 6.87
C ILE A 197 -16.05 -6.03 7.77
N ASP A 198 -15.20 -6.99 7.40
CA ASP A 198 -14.04 -7.34 8.21
C ASP A 198 -12.99 -6.21 8.25
N VAL A 199 -12.78 -5.51 7.12
CA VAL A 199 -11.90 -4.33 7.04
C VAL A 199 -12.39 -3.24 7.99
N ILE A 200 -13.68 -2.90 7.92
CA ILE A 200 -14.31 -1.88 8.76
C ILE A 200 -14.19 -2.25 10.23
N GLN A 201 -14.51 -3.50 10.59
CA GLN A 201 -14.41 -3.97 11.97
C GLN A 201 -12.99 -3.88 12.51
N ALA A 202 -11.99 -4.35 11.74
CA ALA A 202 -10.59 -4.29 12.15
C ALA A 202 -10.11 -2.85 12.38
N VAL A 203 -10.54 -1.91 11.53
CA VAL A 203 -10.18 -0.49 11.66
C VAL A 203 -10.88 0.15 12.85
N HIS A 204 -12.16 -0.15 13.11
CA HIS A 204 -12.85 0.32 14.30
C HIS A 204 -12.15 -0.13 15.58
N ASP A 205 -11.82 -1.42 15.67
CA ASP A 205 -11.09 -1.99 16.81
C ASP A 205 -9.72 -1.33 17.04
N HIS A 206 -9.08 -0.88 15.96
CA HIS A 206 -7.81 -0.13 16.04
C HIS A 206 -8.02 1.30 16.52
N LEU A 207 -8.97 2.02 15.91
CA LEU A 207 -9.23 3.44 16.23
C LEU A 207 -9.79 3.65 17.64
N ASP A 208 -10.52 2.67 18.19
CA ASP A 208 -11.07 2.73 19.55
C ASP A 208 -10.01 2.49 20.64
N LYS A 209 -8.83 1.93 20.27
CA LYS A 209 -7.70 1.71 21.19
C LYS A 209 -6.68 2.85 21.17
N SER A 210 -6.74 3.76 20.19
CA SER A 210 -5.81 4.86 19.94
C SER A 210 -6.25 6.16 20.56
#